data_f212ddae6397b92fbd0b6963206fc79f
#
_entry.id   f212ddae6397b92fbd0b6963206fc79f
#
_cell.length_a   1.000
_cell.length_b   1.000
_cell.length_c   1.000
_cell.angle_alpha   90.00
_cell.angle_beta   90.00
_cell.angle_gamma   90.00
#
_symmetry.space_group_name_H-M   'P 1'
#
loop_
_entity.id
_entity.type
_entity.pdbx_description
1 polymer ?
#
loop_
_entity_poly.entity_id
_entity_poly.type
_entity_poly.pdbx_seq_one_letter_code
_entity_poly.pdbx_strand_id
1 'polypeptide(L)'
;PPLLPAMSWLILWEIIRNRGGKWILKPPAGSFGRDVFIVEPQQSNTRALLQNMTAHGSGQYCLMQRYVEEIAEGEKRVLFAGGRSVGQYKRKAVIDHRTNVIQGARTEACDLTDKETDLCRRIGQYLAGMGAEFAGVDMVYPYVIEFNVINPGGLKTIFELTGVNLAAQIIDRVLAD
;
A
#
# COMPACT_ATOMS: atom_id res chain seq x y z
N PRO A 1 2.62 -2.11 -9.29
CA PRO A 1 2.76 -1.06 -10.30
C PRO A 1 4.15 -0.44 -10.28
N PRO A 2 4.63 0.17 -11.38
CA PRO A 2 5.91 0.85 -11.39
C PRO A 2 5.99 1.89 -10.28
N LEU A 3 7.09 1.87 -9.52
CA LEU A 3 7.39 2.79 -8.42
C LEU A 3 8.73 3.46 -8.71
N LEU A 4 8.77 4.78 -8.65
CA LEU A 4 9.92 5.61 -9.00
C LEU A 4 10.23 6.58 -7.85
N PRO A 5 11.35 6.41 -7.13
CA PRO A 5 11.83 7.43 -6.20
C PRO A 5 12.56 8.54 -6.99
N ALA A 6 12.30 9.79 -6.69
CA ALA A 6 13.04 10.91 -7.27
C ALA A 6 13.09 12.13 -6.35
N MET A 7 14.23 12.83 -6.40
CA MET A 7 14.46 14.10 -5.73
C MET A 7 14.24 15.30 -6.66
N SER A 8 14.14 15.07 -7.96
CA SER A 8 13.94 16.12 -8.95
C SER A 8 12.52 16.12 -9.48
N TRP A 9 11.80 17.20 -9.20
CA TRP A 9 10.46 17.40 -9.74
C TRP A 9 10.43 17.48 -11.27
N LEU A 10 11.52 17.95 -11.90
CA LEU A 10 11.63 18.01 -13.36
C LEU A 10 11.61 16.63 -14.00
N ILE A 11 12.35 15.68 -13.43
CA ILE A 11 12.35 14.27 -13.89
C ILE A 11 10.95 13.68 -13.76
N LEU A 12 10.31 13.86 -12.59
CA LEU A 12 8.96 13.35 -12.37
C LEU A 12 7.94 13.97 -13.35
N TRP A 13 8.06 15.28 -13.59
CA TRP A 13 7.21 15.98 -14.55
C TRP A 13 7.36 15.44 -15.97
N GLU A 14 8.59 15.21 -16.42
CA GLU A 14 8.85 14.64 -17.75
C GLU A 14 8.25 13.22 -17.87
N ILE A 15 8.38 12.39 -16.82
CA ILE A 15 7.81 11.05 -16.81
C ILE A 15 6.27 11.13 -16.91
N ILE A 16 5.62 11.95 -16.09
CA ILE A 16 4.17 12.13 -16.12
C ILE A 16 3.71 12.62 -17.49
N ARG A 17 4.37 13.64 -18.04
CA ARG A 17 4.02 14.22 -19.33
C ARG A 17 4.17 13.22 -20.49
N ASN A 18 5.26 12.46 -20.49
CA ASN A 18 5.57 11.55 -21.59
C ASN A 18 4.78 10.25 -21.53
N ARG A 19 4.46 9.74 -20.33
CA ARG A 19 3.73 8.49 -20.15
C ARG A 19 2.22 8.69 -19.99
N GLY A 20 1.79 9.92 -19.68
CA GLY A 20 0.38 10.24 -19.44
C GLY A 20 -0.26 9.48 -18.29
N GLY A 21 -1.59 9.58 -18.16
CA GLY A 21 -2.41 8.88 -17.18
C GLY A 21 -2.20 9.34 -15.75
N LYS A 22 -2.81 8.62 -14.80
CA LYS A 22 -2.80 8.95 -13.38
C LYS A 22 -1.59 8.35 -12.65
N TRP A 23 -1.06 9.12 -11.72
CA TRP A 23 0.04 8.71 -10.85
C TRP A 23 -0.28 9.07 -9.41
N ILE A 24 0.28 8.31 -8.48
CA ILE A 24 0.26 8.61 -7.05
C ILE A 24 1.61 9.20 -6.67
N LEU A 25 1.57 10.36 -6.00
CA LEU A 25 2.71 10.90 -5.26
C LEU A 25 2.52 10.59 -3.79
N LYS A 26 3.58 10.12 -3.14
CA LYS A 26 3.57 9.86 -1.70
C LYS A 26 4.95 10.09 -1.08
N PRO A 27 5.04 10.51 0.20
CA PRO A 27 6.31 10.62 0.90
C PRO A 27 6.94 9.23 1.07
N PRO A 28 8.28 9.13 1.17
CA PRO A 28 8.95 7.85 1.40
C PRO A 28 8.66 7.26 2.78
N ALA A 29 8.45 8.13 3.76
CA ALA A 29 8.03 7.77 5.11
C ALA A 29 6.71 8.48 5.40
N GLY A 30 5.64 7.74 5.50
CA GLY A 30 4.31 8.26 5.77
C GLY A 30 3.43 7.19 6.41
N SER A 31 2.36 7.62 7.04
CA SER A 31 1.37 6.71 7.61
C SER A 31 -0.03 7.30 7.44
N PHE A 32 -1.03 6.42 7.48
CA PHE A 32 -2.44 6.81 7.45
C PHE A 32 -2.89 7.51 6.17
N GLY A 33 -2.18 7.32 5.04
CA GLY A 33 -2.54 7.95 3.76
C GLY A 33 -2.36 9.47 3.74
N ARG A 34 -1.53 10.02 4.64
CA ARG A 34 -1.20 11.46 4.62
C ARG A 34 -0.30 11.77 3.44
N ASP A 35 -0.53 12.95 2.83
CA ASP A 35 0.26 13.46 1.71
C ASP A 35 0.33 12.52 0.50
N VAL A 36 -0.75 11.77 0.30
CA VAL A 36 -0.93 10.93 -0.89
C VAL A 36 -1.83 11.66 -1.88
N PHE A 37 -1.25 11.99 -3.04
CA PHE A 37 -1.93 12.78 -4.07
C PHE A 37 -2.03 12.01 -5.38
N ILE A 38 -3.19 12.12 -6.04
CA ILE A 38 -3.32 11.75 -7.45
C ILE A 38 -2.85 12.94 -8.28
N VAL A 39 -2.02 12.68 -9.28
CA VAL A 39 -1.55 13.68 -10.24
C VAL A 39 -1.68 13.18 -11.67
N GLU A 40 -2.01 14.10 -12.57
CA GLU A 40 -2.14 13.89 -14.00
C GLU A 40 -1.49 15.05 -14.76
N PRO A 41 -1.03 14.85 -16.01
CA PRO A 41 -0.35 15.92 -16.75
C PRO A 41 -1.24 17.15 -17.00
N GLN A 42 -2.56 16.96 -17.06
CA GLN A 42 -3.52 18.03 -17.37
C GLN A 42 -3.96 18.84 -16.14
N GLN A 43 -3.70 18.35 -14.93
CA GLN A 43 -4.06 19.07 -13.71
C GLN A 43 -3.13 20.28 -13.51
N SER A 44 -3.72 21.44 -13.27
CA SER A 44 -3.00 22.71 -13.12
C SER A 44 -2.02 22.75 -11.95
N ASN A 45 -2.29 21.97 -10.90
CA ASN A 45 -1.48 21.92 -9.66
C ASN A 45 -0.40 20.82 -9.66
N THR A 46 -0.35 19.93 -10.66
CA THR A 46 0.61 18.81 -10.69
C THR A 46 2.05 19.27 -10.49
N ARG A 47 2.49 20.32 -11.21
CA ARG A 47 3.87 20.83 -11.09
C ARG A 47 4.15 21.38 -9.68
N ALA A 48 3.19 22.09 -9.10
CA ALA A 48 3.33 22.65 -7.76
C ALA A 48 3.43 21.54 -6.69
N LEU A 49 2.63 20.47 -6.83
CA LEU A 49 2.71 19.30 -5.97
C LEU A 49 4.06 18.60 -6.08
N LEU A 50 4.56 18.40 -7.29
CA LEU A 50 5.90 17.80 -7.52
C LEU A 50 7.01 18.62 -6.87
N GLN A 51 6.98 19.94 -7.05
CA GLN A 51 7.93 20.85 -6.43
C GLN A 51 7.89 20.79 -4.90
N ASN A 52 6.69 20.83 -4.32
CA ASN A 52 6.50 20.75 -2.89
C ASN A 52 7.01 19.40 -2.33
N MET A 53 6.59 18.28 -2.93
CA MET A 53 6.95 16.93 -2.49
C MET A 53 8.43 16.60 -2.60
N THR A 54 9.18 17.31 -3.44
CA THR A 54 10.65 17.20 -3.55
C THR A 54 11.37 18.36 -2.85
N ALA A 55 10.68 19.13 -2.00
CA ALA A 55 11.21 20.32 -1.34
C ALA A 55 12.00 21.25 -2.30
N HIS A 56 11.41 21.49 -3.48
CA HIS A 56 12.00 22.29 -4.54
C HIS A 56 13.40 21.82 -5.01
N GLY A 57 13.69 20.51 -4.83
CA GLY A 57 14.98 19.93 -5.21
C GLY A 57 16.07 20.04 -4.13
N SER A 58 15.73 20.41 -2.89
CA SER A 58 16.69 20.54 -1.77
C SER A 58 17.06 19.21 -1.09
N GLY A 59 16.95 18.09 -1.80
CA GLY A 59 17.40 16.78 -1.30
C GLY A 59 16.30 15.87 -0.73
N GLN A 60 15.08 16.37 -0.60
CA GLN A 60 13.94 15.51 -0.27
C GLN A 60 13.49 14.75 -1.52
N TYR A 61 13.21 13.47 -1.38
CA TYR A 61 12.62 12.69 -2.46
C TYR A 61 11.18 12.29 -2.15
N CYS A 62 10.39 12.09 -3.18
CA CYS A 62 9.08 11.47 -3.08
C CYS A 62 9.02 10.18 -3.92
N LEU A 63 8.06 9.37 -3.62
CA LEU A 63 7.74 8.18 -4.39
C LEU A 63 6.62 8.52 -5.38
N MET A 64 6.83 8.20 -6.64
CA MET A 64 5.81 8.29 -7.68
C MET A 64 5.46 6.89 -8.17
N GLN A 65 4.19 6.52 -8.05
CA GLN A 65 3.69 5.20 -8.39
C GLN A 65 2.57 5.31 -9.43
N ARG A 66 2.57 4.41 -10.39
CA ARG A 66 1.45 4.35 -11.34
C ARG A 66 0.16 4.06 -10.59
N TYR A 67 -0.89 4.84 -10.86
CA TYR A 67 -2.21 4.59 -10.30
C TYR A 67 -2.76 3.25 -10.81
N VAL A 68 -3.36 2.49 -9.92
CA VAL A 68 -4.01 1.22 -10.21
C VAL A 68 -5.52 1.48 -10.17
N GLU A 69 -6.16 1.50 -11.33
CA GLU A 69 -7.59 1.87 -11.43
C GLU A 69 -8.48 0.90 -10.66
N GLU A 70 -8.09 -0.37 -10.58
CA GLU A 70 -8.81 -1.44 -9.88
C GLU A 70 -8.93 -1.20 -8.37
N ILE A 71 -8.16 -0.26 -7.80
CA ILE A 71 -8.27 0.14 -6.39
C ILE A 71 -9.67 0.72 -6.07
N ALA A 72 -10.38 1.22 -7.07
CA ALA A 72 -11.74 1.69 -6.92
C ALA A 72 -12.71 0.59 -6.45
N GLU A 73 -12.42 -0.66 -6.80
CA GLU A 73 -13.17 -1.83 -6.33
C GLU A 73 -12.74 -2.28 -4.91
N GLY A 74 -11.71 -1.65 -4.38
CA GLY A 74 -11.13 -1.89 -3.07
C GLY A 74 -9.81 -2.65 -3.13
N GLU A 75 -8.99 -2.47 -2.10
CA GLU A 75 -7.74 -3.20 -1.90
C GLU A 75 -7.87 -4.20 -0.75
N LYS A 76 -7.08 -5.25 -0.78
CA LYS A 76 -6.99 -6.21 0.31
C LYS A 76 -5.78 -5.91 1.18
N ARG A 77 -6.01 -5.78 2.50
CA ARG A 77 -4.97 -5.86 3.52
C ARG A 77 -4.81 -7.32 3.90
N VAL A 78 -3.63 -7.88 3.67
CA VAL A 78 -3.26 -9.24 4.07
C VAL A 78 -2.20 -9.16 5.15
N LEU A 79 -2.42 -9.85 6.28
CA LEU A 79 -1.45 -9.97 7.36
C LEU A 79 -0.60 -11.22 7.16
N PHE A 80 0.69 -11.08 7.39
CA PHE A 80 1.69 -12.14 7.29
C PHE A 80 2.38 -12.34 8.64
N ALA A 81 2.60 -13.59 9.02
CA ALA A 81 3.40 -13.96 10.16
C ALA A 81 4.23 -15.21 9.83
N GLY A 82 5.53 -15.21 10.15
CA GLY A 82 6.45 -16.30 9.80
C GLY A 82 6.41 -16.63 8.31
N GLY A 83 6.40 -15.63 7.44
CA GLY A 83 6.38 -15.80 5.98
C GLY A 83 5.09 -16.37 5.40
N ARG A 84 3.98 -16.43 6.15
CA ARG A 84 2.68 -16.97 5.69
C ARG A 84 1.57 -15.96 5.91
N SER A 85 0.59 -15.90 5.00
CA SER A 85 -0.64 -15.15 5.23
C SER A 85 -1.45 -15.77 6.35
N VAL A 86 -1.92 -14.93 7.30
CA VAL A 86 -2.66 -15.38 8.50
C VAL A 86 -4.07 -14.81 8.57
N GLY A 87 -4.36 -13.77 7.82
CA GLY A 87 -5.69 -13.18 7.75
C GLY A 87 -5.73 -12.02 6.78
N GLN A 88 -6.92 -11.66 6.33
CA GLN A 88 -7.13 -10.60 5.36
C GLN A 88 -8.48 -9.92 5.55
N TYR A 89 -8.61 -8.74 5.00
CA TYR A 89 -9.86 -8.02 4.83
C TYR A 89 -9.74 -7.05 3.66
N LYS A 90 -10.88 -6.66 3.10
CA LYS A 90 -10.94 -5.69 2.02
C LYS A 90 -11.23 -4.30 2.57
N ARG A 91 -10.60 -3.29 1.99
CA ARG A 91 -10.84 -1.87 2.25
C ARG A 91 -11.31 -1.20 0.97
N LYS A 92 -12.36 -0.41 1.08
CA LYS A 92 -12.90 0.36 -0.04
C LYS A 92 -12.95 1.84 0.34
N ALA A 93 -12.39 2.67 -0.49
CA ALA A 93 -12.45 4.12 -0.33
C ALA A 93 -13.92 4.61 -0.40
N VAL A 94 -14.27 5.59 0.42
CA VAL A 94 -15.63 6.15 0.47
C VAL A 94 -15.64 7.63 0.14
N ILE A 95 -14.67 8.38 0.68
CA ILE A 95 -14.65 9.85 0.59
C ILE A 95 -13.75 10.31 -0.57
N ASP A 96 -12.57 9.73 -0.68
CA ASP A 96 -11.61 10.04 -1.74
C ASP A 96 -10.86 8.75 -2.15
N HIS A 97 -9.75 8.87 -2.88
CA HIS A 97 -8.98 7.74 -3.40
C HIS A 97 -8.24 6.91 -2.33
N ARG A 98 -8.22 7.37 -1.06
CA ARG A 98 -7.45 6.71 0.01
C ARG A 98 -8.28 5.60 0.65
N THR A 99 -7.68 4.42 0.74
CA THR A 99 -8.30 3.20 1.28
C THR A 99 -7.98 2.98 2.76
N ASN A 100 -7.32 3.95 3.42
CA ASN A 100 -6.99 3.84 4.84
C ASN A 100 -8.24 3.99 5.72
N VAL A 101 -8.40 3.10 6.71
CA VAL A 101 -9.56 3.08 7.64
C VAL A 101 -9.71 4.39 8.41
N ILE A 102 -8.59 5.02 8.81
CA ILE A 102 -8.61 6.32 9.52
C ILE A 102 -9.17 7.44 8.64
N GLN A 103 -9.07 7.31 7.31
CA GLN A 103 -9.64 8.24 6.35
C GLN A 103 -11.09 7.89 5.97
N GLY A 104 -11.74 6.99 6.72
CA GLY A 104 -13.15 6.64 6.53
C GLY A 104 -13.42 5.52 5.52
N ALA A 105 -12.40 4.76 5.12
CA ALA A 105 -12.62 3.60 4.26
C ALA A 105 -13.52 2.55 4.94
N ARG A 106 -14.39 1.93 4.18
CA ARG A 106 -15.18 0.77 4.64
C ARG A 106 -14.31 -0.47 4.62
N THR A 107 -14.53 -1.33 5.62
CA THR A 107 -13.89 -2.62 5.72
C THR A 107 -14.93 -3.73 5.58
N GLU A 108 -14.57 -4.80 4.89
CA GLU A 108 -15.42 -5.98 4.71
C GLU A 108 -14.59 -7.26 4.77
N ALA A 109 -15.20 -8.34 5.27
CA ALA A 109 -14.60 -9.65 5.22
C ALA A 109 -14.46 -10.11 3.76
N CYS A 110 -13.37 -10.78 3.43
CA CYS A 110 -13.15 -11.31 2.10
C CYS A 110 -12.24 -12.53 2.13
N ASP A 111 -12.32 -13.33 1.07
CA ASP A 111 -11.38 -14.41 0.81
C ASP A 111 -10.36 -14.01 -0.26
N LEU A 112 -9.23 -14.71 -0.26
CA LEU A 112 -8.26 -14.65 -1.35
C LEU A 112 -8.69 -15.62 -2.46
N THR A 113 -8.61 -15.17 -3.69
CA THR A 113 -8.68 -16.06 -4.86
C THR A 113 -7.43 -16.95 -4.93
N ASP A 114 -7.46 -18.01 -5.73
CA ASP A 114 -6.29 -18.87 -5.95
C ASP A 114 -5.07 -18.07 -6.43
N LYS A 115 -5.27 -17.13 -7.36
CA LYS A 115 -4.22 -16.26 -7.88
C LYS A 115 -3.63 -15.33 -6.83
N GLU A 116 -4.46 -14.79 -5.96
CA GLU A 116 -4.02 -13.96 -4.83
C GLU A 116 -3.30 -14.79 -3.77
N THR A 117 -3.76 -16.01 -3.52
CA THR A 117 -3.09 -16.97 -2.63
C THR A 117 -1.70 -17.32 -3.15
N ASP A 118 -1.54 -17.54 -4.44
CA ASP A 118 -0.23 -17.78 -5.06
C ASP A 118 0.68 -16.55 -4.98
N LEU A 119 0.12 -15.35 -5.16
CA LEU A 119 0.86 -14.11 -4.95
C LEU A 119 1.29 -13.97 -3.49
N CYS A 120 0.39 -14.23 -2.53
CA CYS A 120 0.70 -14.18 -1.11
C CYS A 120 1.80 -15.17 -0.71
N ARG A 121 1.85 -16.36 -1.30
CA ARG A 121 2.94 -17.32 -1.06
C ARG A 121 4.30 -16.74 -1.45
N ARG A 122 4.39 -16.09 -2.63
CA ARG A 122 5.63 -15.43 -3.08
C ARG A 122 6.00 -14.23 -2.21
N ILE A 123 5.01 -13.43 -1.80
CA ILE A 123 5.21 -12.31 -0.87
C ILE A 123 5.74 -12.82 0.46
N GLY A 124 5.15 -13.89 1.00
CA GLY A 124 5.60 -14.48 2.26
C GLY A 124 7.05 -14.94 2.23
N GLN A 125 7.47 -15.60 1.13
CA GLN A 125 8.87 -15.98 0.92
C GLN A 125 9.81 -14.77 0.86
N TYR A 126 9.40 -13.70 0.21
CA TYR A 126 10.15 -12.44 0.14
C TYR A 126 10.29 -11.79 1.52
N LEU A 127 9.19 -11.71 2.31
CA LEU A 127 9.18 -11.16 3.66
C LEU A 127 10.09 -11.96 4.60
N ALA A 128 10.01 -13.28 4.57
CA ALA A 128 10.88 -14.16 5.35
C ALA A 128 12.35 -13.97 4.99
N GLY A 129 12.67 -13.86 3.68
CA GLY A 129 14.04 -13.58 3.22
C GLY A 129 14.60 -12.23 3.66
N MET A 130 13.73 -11.28 4.04
CA MET A 130 14.11 -9.98 4.61
C MET A 130 14.10 -9.96 6.15
N GLY A 131 13.74 -11.05 6.81
CA GLY A 131 13.57 -11.09 8.26
C GLY A 131 12.34 -10.32 8.76
N ALA A 132 11.35 -10.10 7.92
CA ALA A 132 10.11 -9.43 8.30
C ALA A 132 9.09 -10.46 8.83
N GLU A 133 9.21 -10.80 10.10
CA GLU A 133 8.40 -11.84 10.74
C GLU A 133 6.91 -11.50 10.84
N PHE A 134 6.57 -10.22 10.96
CA PHE A 134 5.19 -9.76 10.96
C PHE A 134 5.03 -8.55 10.03
N ALA A 135 4.11 -8.64 9.08
CA ALA A 135 3.87 -7.59 8.10
C ALA A 135 2.39 -7.52 7.67
N GLY A 136 1.96 -6.34 7.29
CA GLY A 136 0.71 -6.12 6.55
C GLY A 136 1.03 -5.71 5.12
N VAL A 137 0.37 -6.32 4.15
CA VAL A 137 0.55 -6.01 2.73
C VAL A 137 -0.76 -5.54 2.14
N ASP A 138 -0.72 -4.40 1.49
CA ASP A 138 -1.84 -3.87 0.73
C ASP A 138 -1.69 -4.30 -0.73
N MET A 139 -2.71 -4.91 -1.27
CA MET A 139 -2.67 -5.47 -2.62
C MET A 139 -3.98 -5.28 -3.40
N VAL A 140 -3.81 -5.06 -4.69
CA VAL A 140 -4.86 -5.14 -5.72
C VAL A 140 -4.29 -6.01 -6.82
N TYR A 141 -4.77 -7.25 -6.91
CA TYR A 141 -4.17 -8.24 -7.82
C TYR A 141 -4.10 -7.71 -9.27
N PRO A 142 -2.96 -7.85 -9.95
CA PRO A 142 -1.73 -8.58 -9.56
C PRO A 142 -0.68 -7.73 -8.83
N TYR A 143 -1.04 -6.56 -8.32
CA TYR A 143 -0.12 -5.56 -7.78
C TYR A 143 -0.06 -5.60 -6.25
N VAL A 144 1.16 -5.42 -5.72
CA VAL A 144 1.40 -4.99 -4.34
C VAL A 144 1.42 -3.46 -4.34
N ILE A 145 0.65 -2.86 -3.44
CA ILE A 145 0.54 -1.41 -3.30
C ILE A 145 1.52 -0.90 -2.24
N GLU A 146 1.58 -1.60 -1.09
CA GLU A 146 2.39 -1.17 0.04
C GLU A 146 2.74 -2.33 0.97
N PHE A 147 3.96 -2.26 1.56
CA PHE A 147 4.38 -3.11 2.67
C PHE A 147 4.37 -2.31 3.97
N ASN A 148 3.72 -2.84 5.00
CA ASN A 148 3.64 -2.25 6.33
C ASN A 148 4.36 -3.18 7.33
N VAL A 149 5.62 -2.89 7.63
CA VAL A 149 6.47 -3.75 8.47
C VAL A 149 6.72 -3.23 9.88
N ILE A 150 6.49 -1.92 10.13
CA ILE A 150 6.73 -1.34 11.45
C ILE A 150 5.48 -1.48 12.35
N ASN A 151 4.31 -1.17 11.79
CA ASN A 151 3.02 -1.30 12.48
C ASN A 151 1.96 -1.75 11.49
N PRO A 152 1.89 -3.05 11.21
CA PRO A 152 1.01 -3.59 10.18
C PRO A 152 -0.46 -3.23 10.37
N GLY A 153 -0.95 -3.17 11.60
CA GLY A 153 -2.35 -2.94 11.92
C GLY A 153 -3.28 -4.05 11.39
N GLY A 154 -4.58 -3.90 11.62
CA GLY A 154 -5.59 -4.79 11.01
C GLY A 154 -6.08 -5.95 11.88
N LEU A 155 -5.39 -6.33 12.97
CA LEU A 155 -5.82 -7.41 13.86
C LEU A 155 -7.22 -7.16 14.44
N LYS A 156 -7.43 -5.95 14.96
CA LYS A 156 -8.72 -5.54 15.49
C LYS A 156 -9.81 -5.60 14.42
N THR A 157 -9.50 -5.10 13.23
CA THR A 157 -10.45 -5.10 12.11
C THR A 157 -10.84 -6.52 11.70
N ILE A 158 -9.88 -7.45 11.61
CA ILE A 158 -10.19 -8.85 11.30
C ILE A 158 -11.06 -9.46 12.39
N PHE A 159 -10.73 -9.22 13.67
CA PHE A 159 -11.54 -9.71 14.77
C PHE A 159 -12.99 -9.18 14.73
N GLU A 160 -13.17 -7.89 14.47
CA GLU A 160 -14.48 -7.25 14.35
C GLU A 160 -15.30 -7.81 13.17
N LEU A 161 -14.64 -8.14 12.06
CA LEU A 161 -15.29 -8.65 10.85
C LEU A 161 -15.59 -10.16 10.90
N THR A 162 -14.76 -10.94 11.58
CA THR A 162 -14.77 -12.41 11.48
C THR A 162 -14.96 -13.12 12.82
N GLY A 163 -14.78 -12.43 13.94
CA GLY A 163 -14.74 -13.03 15.28
C GLY A 163 -13.43 -13.78 15.59
N VAL A 164 -12.48 -13.85 14.65
CA VAL A 164 -11.24 -14.61 14.80
C VAL A 164 -10.15 -13.76 15.42
N ASN A 165 -9.64 -14.17 16.58
CA ASN A 165 -8.45 -13.55 17.20
C ASN A 165 -7.17 -14.23 16.68
N LEU A 166 -6.41 -13.50 15.87
CA LEU A 166 -5.18 -14.00 15.27
C LEU A 166 -3.93 -13.85 16.17
N ALA A 167 -4.04 -13.21 17.34
CA ALA A 167 -2.86 -12.84 18.12
C ALA A 167 -2.00 -14.06 18.53
N ALA A 168 -2.61 -15.11 19.06
CA ALA A 168 -1.89 -16.33 19.43
C ALA A 168 -1.22 -16.97 18.22
N GLN A 169 -1.94 -17.15 17.12
CA GLN A 169 -1.41 -17.71 15.88
C GLN A 169 -0.22 -16.93 15.33
N ILE A 170 -0.24 -15.59 15.44
CA ILE A 170 0.85 -14.74 14.99
C ILE A 170 2.07 -14.93 15.89
N ILE A 171 1.88 -14.91 17.21
CA ILE A 171 2.96 -15.13 18.19
C ILE A 171 3.62 -16.49 17.96
N ASP A 172 2.83 -17.56 17.84
CA ASP A 172 3.34 -18.89 17.59
C ASP A 172 4.17 -18.97 16.32
N ARG A 173 3.76 -18.27 15.24
CA ARG A 173 4.50 -18.26 13.97
C ARG A 173 5.75 -17.40 13.99
N VAL A 174 5.73 -16.28 14.70
CA VAL A 174 6.89 -15.37 14.81
C VAL A 174 7.96 -15.97 15.73
N LEU A 175 7.57 -16.78 16.70
CA LEU A 175 8.48 -17.45 17.63
C LEU A 175 8.87 -18.88 17.20
N ALA A 176 8.27 -19.40 16.15
CA ALA A 176 8.67 -20.69 15.59
C ALA A 176 10.00 -20.52 14.83
N ASP A 177 11.08 -21.10 15.38
CA ASP A 177 12.39 -21.19 14.76
C ASP A 177 12.38 -22.02 13.45
#